data_e2befff480e9b0ae223bc933a601bf78
#
_entry.id   e2befff480e9b0ae223bc933a601bf78
#
_cell.length_a   1.000
_cell.length_b   1.000
_cell.length_c   1.000
_cell.angle_alpha   90.00
_cell.angle_beta   90.00
_cell.angle_gamma   90.00
#
_symmetry.space_group_name_H-M   'P 1'
#
loop_
_entity.id
_entity.type
_entity.pdbx_description
1 polymer ?
#
loop_
_entity_poly.entity_id
_entity_poly.type
_entity_poly.pdbx_seq_one_letter_code
_entity_poly.pdbx_strand_id
1 'polypeptide(L)'
;MELLPAEVKHLDLKPVGRLDKATEGLLLFTNDGDLLHRLISPRKEVPKIYYARHEGTAGEADVQAFADGLTLGDGTRCLPAKLEPLGAGESLITVCEGKYHQVRRMMASRKMHVTYLERRQEGALTLGDLPRGKTRILTEREIQLLETWQNAEEK
;
A
#
# COMPACT_ATOMS: atom_id res chain seq x y z
N MET A 1 1.80 -4.28 17.50
CA MET A 1 2.05 -5.66 17.95
C MET A 1 0.99 -6.17 18.91
N GLU A 2 0.29 -5.27 19.56
CA GLU A 2 -0.82 -5.63 20.47
C GLU A 2 -1.97 -6.33 19.74
N LEU A 3 -2.10 -6.11 18.43
CA LEU A 3 -3.16 -6.70 17.63
C LEU A 3 -2.92 -8.15 17.23
N LEU A 4 -1.71 -8.67 17.47
CA LEU A 4 -1.38 -10.05 17.10
C LEU A 4 -2.00 -11.05 18.07
N PRO A 5 -2.50 -12.21 17.56
CA PRO A 5 -3.01 -13.26 18.45
C PRO A 5 -1.94 -13.79 19.38
N ALA A 6 -2.35 -14.28 20.55
CA ALA A 6 -1.44 -14.83 21.54
C ALA A 6 -0.60 -15.99 20.97
N GLU A 7 -1.17 -16.79 20.07
CA GLU A 7 -0.50 -17.94 19.47
C GLU A 7 0.77 -17.60 18.70
N VAL A 8 0.87 -16.37 18.19
CA VAL A 8 2.04 -15.96 17.38
C VAL A 8 2.91 -14.92 18.05
N LYS A 9 2.52 -14.40 19.21
CA LYS A 9 3.31 -13.38 19.91
C LYS A 9 4.73 -13.84 20.26
N HIS A 10 4.90 -15.12 20.53
CA HIS A 10 6.21 -15.69 20.87
C HIS A 10 7.17 -15.75 19.71
N LEU A 11 6.72 -15.51 18.48
CA LEU A 11 7.54 -15.60 17.27
C LEU A 11 8.37 -14.35 17.01
N ASP A 12 8.28 -13.34 17.87
CA ASP A 12 9.00 -12.08 17.71
C ASP A 12 8.78 -11.47 16.32
N LEU A 13 7.52 -11.37 15.93
CA LEU A 13 7.14 -10.86 14.62
C LEU A 13 7.32 -9.35 14.52
N LYS A 14 7.77 -8.90 13.35
CA LYS A 14 7.92 -7.48 13.04
C LYS A 14 7.10 -7.14 11.80
N PRO A 15 6.49 -5.95 11.77
CA PRO A 15 5.72 -5.56 10.58
C PRO A 15 6.63 -5.30 9.38
N VAL A 16 6.14 -5.68 8.20
CA VAL A 16 6.81 -5.39 6.94
C VAL A 16 6.30 -4.04 6.47
N GLY A 17 7.09 -2.98 6.72
CA GLY A 17 6.66 -1.63 6.44
C GLY A 17 5.68 -1.13 7.48
N ARG A 18 4.88 -0.15 7.10
CA ARG A 18 3.97 0.53 8.01
C ARG A 18 2.64 0.82 7.35
N LEU A 19 1.59 0.83 8.17
CA LEU A 19 0.33 1.49 7.84
C LEU A 19 0.24 2.73 8.70
N ASP A 20 -0.22 3.83 8.12
CA ASP A 20 -0.46 5.04 8.88
C ASP A 20 -1.56 4.79 9.92
N LYS A 21 -1.54 5.53 11.01
CA LYS A 21 -2.48 5.35 12.12
C LYS A 21 -3.95 5.34 11.65
N ALA A 22 -4.28 6.16 10.67
CA ALA A 22 -5.64 6.27 10.16
C ALA A 22 -5.90 5.43 8.91
N THR A 23 -4.99 4.51 8.56
CA THR A 23 -5.11 3.64 7.39
C THR A 23 -5.36 2.22 7.87
N GLU A 24 -6.31 1.55 7.24
CA GLU A 24 -6.62 0.15 7.51
C GLU A 24 -6.05 -0.75 6.42
N GLY A 25 -6.24 -2.05 6.56
CA GLY A 25 -5.99 -3.01 5.51
C GLY A 25 -4.83 -3.94 5.76
N LEU A 26 -4.24 -4.40 4.67
CA LEU A 26 -3.22 -5.45 4.68
C LEU A 26 -1.92 -4.96 5.29
N LEU A 27 -1.43 -5.71 6.27
CA LEU A 27 -0.11 -5.50 6.87
C LEU A 27 0.54 -6.87 7.08
N LEU A 28 1.75 -7.02 6.55
CA LEU A 28 2.51 -8.26 6.66
C LEU A 28 3.39 -8.22 7.89
N PHE A 29 3.62 -9.39 8.48
CA PHE A 29 4.53 -9.57 9.62
C PHE A 29 5.47 -10.73 9.33
N THR A 30 6.70 -10.63 9.80
CA THR A 30 7.68 -11.71 9.68
C THR A 30 8.68 -11.68 10.84
N ASN A 31 9.24 -12.84 11.17
CA ASN A 31 10.38 -12.93 12.08
C ASN A 31 11.69 -13.18 11.31
N ASP A 32 11.63 -13.22 9.98
CA ASP A 32 12.81 -13.38 9.13
C ASP A 32 13.35 -11.98 8.75
N GLY A 33 14.44 -11.58 9.39
CA GLY A 33 15.03 -10.26 9.17
C GLY A 33 15.53 -10.05 7.75
N ASP A 34 16.04 -11.08 7.09
CA ASP A 34 16.52 -10.97 5.72
C ASP A 34 15.35 -10.75 4.75
N LEU A 35 14.27 -11.49 4.96
CA LEU A 35 13.06 -11.31 4.15
C LEU A 35 12.47 -9.92 4.37
N LEU A 36 12.39 -9.48 5.62
CA LEU A 36 11.91 -8.14 5.95
C LEU A 36 12.69 -7.07 5.20
N HIS A 37 14.03 -7.15 5.26
CA HIS A 37 14.90 -6.18 4.61
C HIS A 37 14.68 -6.15 3.10
N ARG A 38 14.55 -7.32 2.47
CA ARG A 38 14.30 -7.40 1.03
C ARG A 38 12.95 -6.81 0.64
N LEU A 39 11.91 -7.07 1.44
CA LEU A 39 10.55 -6.60 1.11
C LEU A 39 10.38 -5.09 1.26
N ILE A 40 11.09 -4.46 2.20
CA ILE A 40 10.96 -3.02 2.41
C ILE A 40 11.96 -2.21 1.58
N SER A 41 12.84 -2.87 0.82
CA SER A 41 13.84 -2.17 0.01
C SER A 41 13.16 -1.29 -1.05
N PRO A 42 13.51 0.00 -1.13
CA PRO A 42 12.95 0.89 -2.14
C PRO A 42 13.23 0.43 -3.58
N ARG A 43 14.30 -0.33 -3.78
CA ARG A 43 14.68 -0.83 -5.10
C ARG A 43 13.70 -1.86 -5.66
N LYS A 44 12.96 -2.54 -4.79
CA LYS A 44 11.97 -3.52 -5.23
C LYS A 44 10.77 -2.88 -5.92
N GLU A 45 10.44 -1.63 -5.55
CA GLU A 45 9.28 -0.93 -6.11
C GLU A 45 8.00 -1.78 -6.08
N VAL A 46 7.80 -2.52 -4.99
CA VAL A 46 6.62 -3.39 -4.85
C VAL A 46 5.36 -2.52 -4.85
N PRO A 47 4.42 -2.76 -5.79
CA PRO A 47 3.21 -1.96 -5.83
C PRO A 47 2.29 -2.26 -4.66
N LYS A 48 1.65 -1.22 -4.16
CA LYS A 48 0.63 -1.30 -3.12
C LYS A 48 -0.62 -0.65 -3.65
N ILE A 49 -1.74 -1.33 -3.53
CA ILE A 49 -3.02 -0.83 -4.02
C ILE A 49 -3.89 -0.46 -2.84
N TYR A 50 -4.37 0.78 -2.85
CA TYR A 50 -5.24 1.33 -1.80
C TYR A 50 -6.61 1.61 -2.37
N TYR A 51 -7.63 1.35 -1.56
CA TYR A 51 -8.98 1.82 -1.82
C TYR A 51 -9.21 3.07 -0.96
N ALA A 52 -9.68 4.13 -1.57
CA ALA A 52 -9.94 5.39 -0.88
C ALA A 52 -11.37 5.86 -1.09
N ARG A 53 -11.96 6.38 -0.01
CA ARG A 53 -13.15 7.22 -0.09
C ARG A 53 -12.68 8.65 0.11
N HIS A 54 -13.20 9.56 -0.67
CA HIS A 54 -12.70 10.94 -0.64
C HIS A 54 -13.78 11.93 -1.06
N GLU A 55 -13.55 13.19 -0.74
CA GLU A 55 -14.38 14.28 -1.23
C GLU A 55 -14.06 14.50 -2.71
N GLY A 56 -15.03 14.96 -3.47
CA GLY A 56 -14.86 15.23 -4.89
C GLY A 56 -14.86 13.97 -5.75
N THR A 57 -14.73 14.17 -7.04
CA THR A 57 -14.72 13.09 -8.03
C THR A 57 -13.41 13.19 -8.82
N ALA A 58 -12.68 12.07 -8.90
CA ALA A 58 -11.45 12.02 -9.69
C ALA A 58 -11.79 12.04 -11.19
N GLY A 59 -11.12 12.90 -11.93
CA GLY A 59 -11.29 13.02 -13.37
C GLY A 59 -10.04 12.62 -14.14
N GLU A 60 -10.11 12.72 -15.46
CA GLU A 60 -8.99 12.36 -16.34
C GLU A 60 -7.73 13.19 -16.05
N ALA A 61 -7.89 14.47 -15.72
CA ALA A 61 -6.76 15.32 -15.38
C ALA A 61 -6.02 14.82 -14.14
N ASP A 62 -6.77 14.30 -13.16
CA ASP A 62 -6.18 13.73 -11.95
C ASP A 62 -5.46 12.43 -12.26
N VAL A 63 -6.05 11.56 -13.07
CA VAL A 63 -5.43 10.31 -13.50
C VAL A 63 -4.10 10.60 -14.20
N GLN A 64 -4.09 11.57 -15.10
CA GLN A 64 -2.88 11.94 -15.84
C GLN A 64 -1.83 12.56 -14.93
N ALA A 65 -2.23 13.40 -13.98
CA ALA A 65 -1.31 14.00 -13.01
C ALA A 65 -0.60 12.94 -12.18
N PHE A 66 -1.33 11.92 -11.74
CA PHE A 66 -0.74 10.80 -11.00
C PHE A 66 0.24 10.03 -11.89
N ALA A 67 -0.14 9.75 -13.13
CA ALA A 67 0.70 9.01 -14.08
C ALA A 67 2.00 9.75 -14.41
N ASP A 68 1.96 11.08 -14.43
CA ASP A 68 3.13 11.91 -14.72
C ASP A 68 4.06 12.05 -13.50
N GLY A 69 3.58 11.73 -12.33
CA GLY A 69 4.31 11.92 -11.08
C GLY A 69 4.03 13.29 -10.49
N LEU A 70 3.42 13.29 -9.30
CA LEU A 70 3.04 14.53 -8.62
C LEU A 70 4.22 15.13 -7.86
N THR A 71 4.25 16.46 -7.77
CA THR A 71 5.11 17.17 -6.83
C THR A 71 4.20 17.77 -5.78
N LEU A 72 4.44 17.40 -4.52
CA LEU A 72 3.61 17.85 -3.40
C LEU A 72 4.01 19.26 -2.97
N GLY A 73 3.16 19.89 -2.13
CA GLY A 73 3.35 21.28 -1.73
C GLY A 73 4.67 21.58 -1.04
N ASP A 74 5.27 20.59 -0.39
CA ASP A 74 6.57 20.73 0.28
C ASP A 74 7.76 20.42 -0.64
N GLY A 75 7.51 20.22 -1.94
CA GLY A 75 8.56 19.88 -2.91
C GLY A 75 8.82 18.40 -3.09
N THR A 76 8.16 17.55 -2.31
CA THR A 76 8.33 16.09 -2.43
C THR A 76 7.85 15.63 -3.80
N ARG A 77 8.73 14.92 -4.52
CA ARG A 77 8.36 14.34 -5.81
C ARG A 77 7.94 12.90 -5.63
N CYS A 78 6.78 12.56 -6.17
CA CYS A 78 6.26 11.20 -6.15
C CYS A 78 6.56 10.52 -7.48
N LEU A 79 6.85 9.21 -7.41
CA LEU A 79 6.97 8.40 -8.62
C LEU A 79 5.62 8.35 -9.33
N PRO A 80 5.61 8.09 -10.65
CA PRO A 80 4.36 7.85 -11.36
C PRO A 80 3.50 6.83 -10.62
N ALA A 81 2.22 7.12 -10.53
CA ALA A 81 1.27 6.28 -9.82
C ALA A 81 0.02 6.10 -10.67
N LYS A 82 -0.80 5.11 -10.31
CA LYS A 82 -2.03 4.83 -11.03
C LYS A 82 -3.23 5.24 -10.18
N LEU A 83 -4.11 6.05 -10.75
CA LEU A 83 -5.35 6.44 -10.13
C LEU A 83 -6.49 5.87 -10.97
N GLU A 84 -7.35 5.07 -10.35
CA GLU A 84 -8.52 4.48 -11.01
C GLU A 84 -9.79 4.95 -10.31
N PRO A 85 -10.52 5.92 -10.89
CA PRO A 85 -11.79 6.32 -10.32
C PRO A 85 -12.79 5.17 -10.39
N LEU A 86 -13.49 4.91 -9.29
CA LEU A 86 -14.53 3.88 -9.22
C LEU A 86 -15.93 4.48 -9.28
N GLY A 87 -16.02 5.80 -9.10
CA GLY A 87 -17.28 6.52 -9.04
C GLY A 87 -17.07 7.78 -8.24
N ALA A 88 -18.14 8.51 -7.97
CA ALA A 88 -18.07 9.72 -7.15
C ALA A 88 -17.57 9.36 -5.75
N GLY A 89 -16.47 9.97 -5.34
CA GLY A 89 -15.95 9.80 -4.00
C GLY A 89 -15.23 8.49 -3.73
N GLU A 90 -14.91 7.69 -4.75
CA GLU A 90 -14.19 6.44 -4.57
C GLU A 90 -13.15 6.25 -5.65
N SER A 91 -11.96 5.78 -5.26
CA SER A 91 -10.86 5.51 -6.20
C SER A 91 -9.96 4.40 -5.69
N LEU A 92 -9.27 3.74 -6.63
CA LEU A 92 -8.13 2.87 -6.31
C LEU A 92 -6.87 3.60 -6.68
N ILE A 93 -5.86 3.51 -5.83
CA ILE A 93 -4.56 4.16 -6.05
C ILE A 93 -3.47 3.13 -5.91
N THR A 94 -2.63 3.01 -6.94
CA THR A 94 -1.48 2.11 -6.93
C THR A 94 -0.21 2.93 -6.87
N VAL A 95 0.61 2.71 -5.83
CA VAL A 95 1.90 3.35 -5.65
C VAL A 95 2.98 2.30 -5.43
N CYS A 96 4.21 2.61 -5.87
CA CYS A 96 5.35 1.72 -5.71
C CYS A 96 6.37 2.22 -4.69
N GLU A 97 5.98 3.18 -3.88
CA GLU A 97 6.81 3.76 -2.82
C GLU A 97 5.93 4.02 -1.60
N GLY A 98 6.55 4.38 -0.48
CA GLY A 98 5.81 4.60 0.76
C GLY A 98 6.27 5.83 1.53
N LYS A 99 6.26 6.99 0.86
CA LYS A 99 6.61 8.24 1.53
C LYS A 99 5.55 8.62 2.56
N TYR A 100 5.91 9.51 3.47
CA TYR A 100 5.05 9.91 4.59
C TYR A 100 3.67 10.34 4.12
N HIS A 101 2.63 9.65 4.58
CA HIS A 101 1.22 9.88 4.24
C HIS A 101 0.99 10.09 2.74
N GLN A 102 1.71 9.34 1.91
CA GLN A 102 1.80 9.63 0.48
C GLN A 102 0.45 9.65 -0.23
N VAL A 103 -0.35 8.59 -0.10
CA VAL A 103 -1.62 8.54 -0.83
C VAL A 103 -2.55 9.67 -0.40
N ARG A 104 -2.63 9.95 0.90
CA ARG A 104 -3.47 11.04 1.41
C ARG A 104 -3.00 12.39 0.88
N ARG A 105 -1.69 12.61 0.86
CA ARG A 105 -1.11 13.87 0.38
C ARG A 105 -1.28 14.04 -1.12
N MET A 106 -1.12 12.96 -1.89
CA MET A 106 -1.33 12.98 -3.34
C MET A 106 -2.79 13.35 -3.66
N MET A 107 -3.73 12.72 -2.98
CA MET A 107 -5.14 13.01 -3.19
C MET A 107 -5.48 14.45 -2.79
N ALA A 108 -4.95 14.91 -1.66
CA ALA A 108 -5.16 16.29 -1.19
C ALA A 108 -4.58 17.31 -2.17
N SER A 109 -3.46 17.02 -2.81
CA SER A 109 -2.86 17.92 -3.80
C SER A 109 -3.76 18.12 -5.01
N ARG A 110 -4.71 17.22 -5.24
CA ARG A 110 -5.71 17.32 -6.30
C ARG A 110 -7.07 17.72 -5.74
N LYS A 111 -7.11 18.26 -4.52
CA LYS A 111 -8.33 18.74 -3.84
C LYS A 111 -9.33 17.64 -3.52
N MET A 112 -8.82 16.42 -3.31
CA MET A 112 -9.64 15.28 -2.92
C MET A 112 -9.22 14.84 -1.52
N HIS A 113 -9.92 15.32 -0.50
CA HIS A 113 -9.64 14.94 0.88
C HIS A 113 -10.09 13.50 1.15
N VAL A 114 -9.16 12.65 1.57
CA VAL A 114 -9.44 11.23 1.86
C VAL A 114 -10.13 11.11 3.21
N THR A 115 -11.28 10.45 3.21
CA THR A 115 -12.06 10.20 4.43
C THR A 115 -11.92 8.77 4.93
N TYR A 116 -11.50 7.84 4.06
CA TYR A 116 -11.25 6.45 4.41
C TYR A 116 -10.17 5.89 3.49
N LEU A 117 -9.22 5.16 4.05
CA LEU A 117 -8.12 4.58 3.26
C LEU A 117 -7.82 3.18 3.76
N GLU A 118 -7.76 2.23 2.81
CA GLU A 118 -7.52 0.82 3.10
C GLU A 118 -6.52 0.25 2.10
N ARG A 119 -5.44 -0.36 2.60
CA ARG A 119 -4.51 -1.06 1.70
C ARG A 119 -5.07 -2.45 1.41
N ARG A 120 -5.35 -2.72 0.15
CA ARG A 120 -5.95 -3.99 -0.30
C ARG A 120 -4.97 -4.97 -0.90
N GLN A 121 -3.83 -4.49 -1.39
CA GLN A 121 -2.86 -5.36 -2.06
C GLN A 121 -1.44 -4.85 -1.86
N GLU A 122 -0.52 -5.78 -1.72
CA GLU A 122 0.91 -5.50 -1.66
C GLU A 122 1.62 -6.56 -2.50
N GLY A 123 2.18 -6.14 -3.65
CA GLY A 123 2.71 -7.07 -4.63
C GLY A 123 1.60 -7.98 -5.14
N ALA A 124 1.82 -9.28 -5.08
CA ALA A 124 0.86 -10.28 -5.52
C ALA A 124 -0.14 -10.69 -4.43
N LEU A 125 0.03 -10.17 -3.20
CA LEU A 125 -0.84 -10.53 -2.08
C LEU A 125 -2.01 -9.58 -1.97
N THR A 126 -3.22 -10.14 -1.84
CA THR A 126 -4.44 -9.35 -1.65
C THR A 126 -4.99 -9.57 -0.23
N LEU A 127 -5.70 -8.58 0.28
CA LEU A 127 -6.39 -8.68 1.56
C LEU A 127 -7.49 -9.75 1.50
N GLY A 128 -8.15 -9.85 0.33
CA GLY A 128 -9.23 -10.82 0.14
C GLY A 128 -10.33 -10.65 1.18
N ASP A 129 -10.80 -11.78 1.70
CA ASP A 129 -11.90 -11.81 2.65
C ASP A 129 -11.45 -11.85 4.12
N LEU A 130 -10.18 -11.57 4.39
CA LEU A 130 -9.67 -11.59 5.76
C LEU A 130 -10.37 -10.50 6.59
N PRO A 131 -11.12 -10.87 7.64
CA PRO A 131 -11.83 -9.88 8.46
C PRO A 131 -10.88 -8.96 9.22
N ARG A 132 -11.37 -7.78 9.57
CA ARG A 132 -10.62 -6.84 10.40
C ARG A 132 -10.17 -7.48 11.70
N GLY A 133 -8.95 -7.16 12.10
CA GLY A 133 -8.39 -7.66 13.35
C GLY A 133 -7.97 -9.11 13.31
N LYS A 134 -8.12 -9.77 12.18
CA LYS A 134 -7.74 -11.17 12.01
C LYS A 134 -6.42 -11.31 11.31
N THR A 135 -5.77 -12.44 11.55
CA THR A 135 -4.49 -12.76 10.91
C THR A 135 -4.59 -14.14 10.28
N ARG A 136 -3.72 -14.38 9.29
CA ARG A 136 -3.54 -15.72 8.74
C ARG A 136 -2.08 -15.90 8.36
N ILE A 137 -1.67 -17.17 8.34
CA ILE A 137 -0.32 -17.53 7.91
C ILE A 137 -0.31 -17.62 6.39
N LEU A 138 0.74 -17.07 5.78
CA LEU A 138 0.89 -17.15 4.32
C LEU A 138 1.29 -18.56 3.90
N THR A 139 0.80 -18.98 2.74
CA THR A 139 1.22 -20.24 2.14
C THR A 139 2.63 -20.09 1.56
N GLU A 140 3.30 -21.22 1.32
CA GLU A 140 4.62 -21.19 0.68
C GLU A 140 4.57 -20.51 -0.68
N ARG A 141 3.50 -20.72 -1.43
CA ARG A 141 3.30 -20.07 -2.73
C ARG A 141 3.24 -18.55 -2.61
N GLU A 142 2.53 -18.07 -1.60
CA GLU A 142 2.43 -16.63 -1.36
C GLU A 142 3.78 -16.03 -0.97
N ILE A 143 4.55 -16.74 -0.14
CA ILE A 143 5.90 -16.29 0.24
C ILE A 143 6.80 -16.24 -0.99
N GLN A 144 6.74 -17.26 -1.86
CA GLN A 144 7.51 -17.26 -3.11
C GLN A 144 7.15 -16.08 -4.00
N LEU A 145 5.87 -15.76 -4.11
CA LEU A 145 5.42 -14.63 -4.92
C LEU A 145 5.97 -13.30 -4.41
N LEU A 146 6.10 -13.16 -3.09
CA LEU A 146 6.72 -11.98 -2.50
C LEU A 146 8.22 -11.92 -2.77
N GLU A 147 8.91 -13.05 -2.59
CA GLU A 147 10.37 -13.11 -2.74
C GLU A 147 10.83 -12.94 -4.16
N THR A 148 10.03 -13.42 -5.11
CA THR A 148 10.40 -13.40 -6.53
C THR A 148 9.83 -12.20 -7.27
N TRP A 149 9.20 -11.26 -6.56
CA TRP A 149 8.67 -10.07 -7.20
C TRP A 149 9.75 -9.32 -7.97
N GLN A 150 9.45 -8.98 -9.21
CA GLN A 150 10.31 -8.14 -10.03
C GLN A 150 9.47 -7.06 -10.69
N ASN A 151 10.07 -5.89 -10.86
CA ASN A 151 9.42 -4.80 -11.59
C ASN A 151 9.20 -5.27 -13.04
N ALA A 152 8.05 -4.92 -13.61
CA ALA A 152 7.70 -5.30 -14.98
C ALA A 152 8.75 -4.87 -16.00
N GLU A 153 9.46 -3.79 -15.74
CA GLU A 153 10.51 -3.28 -16.62
C GLU A 153 11.76 -4.16 -16.64
N GLU A 154 11.93 -4.99 -15.62
CA GLU A 154 13.08 -5.89 -15.52
C GLU A 154 12.88 -7.20 -16.26
N LYS A 155 11.68 -7.44 -16.74
CA LYS A 155 11.38 -8.65 -17.53
C LYS A 155 11.75 -8.44 -19.01
#